data_155869ff41904d8c55f7ff0fd7b8b2d2
#
_entry.id   155869ff41904d8c55f7ff0fd7b8b2d2
#
_cell.length_a   1.000
_cell.length_b   1.000
_cell.length_c   1.000
_cell.angle_alpha   90.00
_cell.angle_beta   90.00
_cell.angle_gamma   90.00
#
_symmetry.space_group_name_H-M   'P 1'
#
loop_
_entity.id
_entity.type
_entity.pdbx_description
1 polymer ?
#
loop_
_entity_poly.entity_id
_entity_poly.type
_entity_poly.pdbx_seq_one_letter_code
_entity_poly.pdbx_strand_id
1 'polypeptide(L)'
;MATAGDPTYAGVDDLDDAEAAEAVERLLFRLADDELVAAERYTEWQVRAPTLESDISLANVAQDELGHARLWYQVLERFGRDETDLIWERDPGDFRHSTLVEQPFAEGDWADAVVRGYLYDVAEHERLHALEDSTFAPIRDRVGKVLDEEAYHLEYAESWLERLADGEDGHERLQDALDRLYPFALTLFEPGDETMEAHIVEMGVRETSLGALRESWHDRVDDYLGSLGLRVPPLEPSERSDSHVSPTDLPDHVGRDGDHTDHWPPLFAEMTGTYEDLGRDHATRIMDDDE
;
A
#
# COMPACT_ATOMS: atom_id res chain seq x y z
N MET A 1 28.29 -10.34 1.62
CA MET A 1 27.58 -9.31 0.83
C MET A 1 27.77 -9.68 -0.61
N ALA A 2 26.75 -10.23 -1.26
CA ALA A 2 26.73 -10.33 -2.70
C ALA A 2 26.59 -8.89 -3.22
N THR A 3 27.42 -8.49 -4.18
CA THR A 3 27.24 -7.25 -4.91
C THR A 3 25.96 -7.41 -5.72
N ALA A 4 24.95 -6.56 -5.49
CA ALA A 4 23.80 -6.46 -6.37
C ALA A 4 24.32 -6.42 -7.81
N GLY A 5 23.82 -7.33 -8.67
CA GLY A 5 24.13 -7.33 -10.09
C GLY A 5 23.60 -6.06 -10.74
N ASP A 6 24.14 -5.69 -11.91
CA ASP A 6 23.53 -4.65 -12.73
C ASP A 6 22.08 -5.06 -13.08
N PRO A 7 21.13 -4.11 -13.15
CA PRO A 7 19.74 -4.43 -13.52
C PRO A 7 19.72 -5.02 -14.92
N THR A 8 18.86 -6.01 -15.13
CA THR A 8 18.66 -6.63 -16.45
C THR A 8 17.92 -5.68 -17.38
N TYR A 9 16.95 -4.92 -16.82
CA TYR A 9 16.08 -3.99 -17.56
C TYR A 9 16.35 -2.55 -17.11
N ALA A 10 16.98 -1.75 -17.96
CA ALA A 10 17.25 -0.34 -17.65
C ALA A 10 16.00 0.55 -17.82
N GLY A 11 14.99 0.08 -18.55
CA GLY A 11 13.74 0.76 -18.79
C GLY A 11 12.68 -0.11 -19.45
N VAL A 12 11.55 0.47 -19.81
CA VAL A 12 10.41 -0.23 -20.40
C VAL A 12 10.76 -0.87 -21.74
N ASP A 13 11.61 -0.21 -22.55
CA ASP A 13 12.02 -0.69 -23.87
C ASP A 13 12.93 -1.94 -23.80
N ASP A 14 13.46 -2.26 -22.63
CA ASP A 14 14.31 -3.43 -22.40
C ASP A 14 13.53 -4.66 -21.95
N LEU A 15 12.24 -4.53 -21.65
CA LEU A 15 11.38 -5.65 -21.26
C LEU A 15 11.20 -6.61 -22.46
N ASP A 16 11.27 -7.91 -22.19
CA ASP A 16 11.40 -8.95 -23.24
C ASP A 16 10.19 -9.00 -24.18
N ASP A 17 8.98 -8.77 -23.66
CA ASP A 17 7.72 -8.81 -24.41
C ASP A 17 6.60 -8.04 -23.73
N ALA A 18 5.39 -8.11 -24.30
CA ALA A 18 4.22 -7.41 -23.79
C ALA A 18 3.72 -7.97 -22.43
N GLU A 19 3.91 -9.27 -22.16
CA GLU A 19 3.51 -9.89 -20.89
C GLU A 19 4.43 -9.41 -19.77
N ALA A 20 5.73 -9.30 -20.03
CA ALA A 20 6.70 -8.72 -19.11
C ALA A 20 6.37 -7.26 -18.77
N ALA A 21 6.03 -6.48 -19.79
CA ALA A 21 5.62 -5.08 -19.60
C ALA A 21 4.33 -4.97 -18.79
N GLU A 22 3.32 -5.79 -19.07
CA GLU A 22 2.06 -5.82 -18.34
C GLU A 22 2.27 -6.22 -16.87
N ALA A 23 3.13 -7.21 -16.59
CA ALA A 23 3.42 -7.65 -15.23
C ALA A 23 4.05 -6.52 -14.39
N VAL A 24 5.04 -5.81 -14.94
CA VAL A 24 5.67 -4.66 -14.28
C VAL A 24 4.68 -3.51 -14.09
N GLU A 25 3.87 -3.19 -15.11
CA GLU A 25 2.84 -2.15 -15.02
C GLU A 25 1.85 -2.45 -13.90
N ARG A 26 1.36 -3.69 -13.78
CA ARG A 26 0.44 -4.11 -12.70
C ARG A 26 1.07 -4.02 -11.32
N LEU A 27 2.33 -4.37 -11.17
CA LEU A 27 3.06 -4.18 -9.92
C LEU A 27 3.11 -2.70 -9.53
N LEU A 28 3.45 -1.83 -10.47
CA LEU A 28 3.54 -0.39 -10.25
C LEU A 28 2.18 0.23 -9.88
N PHE A 29 1.09 -0.22 -10.53
CA PHE A 29 -0.26 0.22 -10.14
C PHE A 29 -0.60 -0.15 -8.70
N ARG A 30 -0.26 -1.36 -8.26
CA ARG A 30 -0.51 -1.78 -6.87
C ARG A 30 0.26 -0.93 -5.86
N LEU A 31 1.51 -0.57 -6.18
CA LEU A 31 2.31 0.31 -5.33
C LEU A 31 1.73 1.74 -5.33
N ALA A 32 1.52 2.31 -6.51
CA ALA A 32 1.06 3.69 -6.64
C ALA A 32 -0.35 3.93 -6.07
N ASP A 33 -1.28 3.00 -6.34
CA ASP A 33 -2.65 3.12 -5.91
C ASP A 33 -2.81 2.95 -4.40
N ASP A 34 -2.02 2.06 -3.76
CA ASP A 34 -2.00 1.93 -2.30
C ASP A 34 -1.60 3.24 -1.64
N GLU A 35 -0.49 3.81 -2.07
CA GLU A 35 0.07 5.06 -1.54
C GLU A 35 -0.90 6.25 -1.73
N LEU A 36 -1.46 6.39 -2.95
CA LEU A 36 -2.40 7.47 -3.24
C LEU A 36 -3.64 7.40 -2.34
N VAL A 37 -4.23 6.21 -2.21
CA VAL A 37 -5.47 6.03 -1.43
C VAL A 37 -5.17 6.12 0.06
N ALA A 38 -4.02 5.64 0.53
CA ALA A 38 -3.57 5.82 1.91
C ALA A 38 -3.41 7.31 2.25
N ALA A 39 -2.75 8.10 1.39
CA ALA A 39 -2.59 9.54 1.55
C ALA A 39 -3.93 10.25 1.71
N GLU A 40 -4.90 9.97 0.82
CA GLU A 40 -6.24 10.57 0.88
C GLU A 40 -6.97 10.20 2.18
N ARG A 41 -6.88 8.95 2.63
CA ARG A 41 -7.48 8.52 3.90
C ARG A 41 -6.81 9.16 5.12
N TYR A 42 -5.50 9.34 5.12
CA TYR A 42 -4.82 10.00 6.23
C TYR A 42 -5.26 11.46 6.39
N THR A 43 -5.62 12.16 5.30
CA THR A 43 -6.11 13.54 5.38
C THR A 43 -7.44 13.67 6.12
N GLU A 44 -8.31 12.65 6.11
CA GLU A 44 -9.58 12.65 6.86
C GLU A 44 -9.35 12.69 8.38
N TRP A 45 -8.24 12.12 8.85
CA TRP A 45 -7.98 11.92 10.27
C TRP A 45 -7.02 12.91 10.89
N GLN A 46 -6.21 13.61 10.10
CA GLN A 46 -5.27 14.58 10.65
C GLN A 46 -5.98 15.60 11.57
N VAL A 47 -7.13 16.12 11.15
CA VAL A 47 -7.92 17.08 11.94
C VAL A 47 -8.63 16.49 13.16
N ARG A 48 -8.59 15.18 13.34
CA ARG A 48 -9.19 14.42 14.46
C ARG A 48 -8.14 13.80 15.36
N ALA A 49 -6.85 13.99 15.05
CA ALA A 49 -5.75 13.48 15.85
C ALA A 49 -5.85 14.00 17.31
N PRO A 50 -5.47 13.16 18.30
CA PRO A 50 -5.69 13.48 19.71
C PRO A 50 -4.82 14.63 20.22
N THR A 51 -3.73 14.96 19.53
CA THR A 51 -2.82 16.06 19.87
C THR A 51 -2.37 16.81 18.62
N LEU A 52 -1.87 18.03 18.80
CA LEU A 52 -1.30 18.81 17.68
C LEU A 52 -0.09 18.10 17.05
N GLU A 53 0.72 17.44 17.87
CA GLU A 53 1.87 16.68 17.39
C GLU A 53 1.44 15.51 16.49
N SER A 54 0.37 14.82 16.87
CA SER A 54 -0.19 13.73 16.07
C SER A 54 -0.81 14.22 14.77
N ASP A 55 -1.48 15.37 14.79
CA ASP A 55 -2.02 16.03 13.59
C ASP A 55 -0.89 16.34 12.59
N ILE A 56 0.18 16.98 13.07
CA ILE A 56 1.35 17.30 12.24
C ILE A 56 2.04 16.04 11.73
N SER A 57 2.22 15.02 12.58
CA SER A 57 2.86 13.77 12.17
C SER A 57 2.04 13.05 11.11
N LEU A 58 0.72 12.95 11.28
CA LEU A 58 -0.15 12.31 10.30
C LEU A 58 -0.21 13.09 8.98
N ALA A 59 -0.13 14.44 9.04
CA ALA A 59 -0.03 15.27 7.84
C ALA A 59 1.29 15.03 7.08
N ASN A 60 2.40 14.80 7.79
CA ASN A 60 3.68 14.45 7.17
C ASN A 60 3.59 13.06 6.51
N VAL A 61 3.06 12.05 7.22
CA VAL A 61 2.80 10.71 6.64
C VAL A 61 1.99 10.83 5.35
N ALA A 62 0.86 11.56 5.38
CA ALA A 62 0.03 11.74 4.17
C ALA A 62 0.80 12.42 3.01
N GLN A 63 1.72 13.34 3.29
CA GLN A 63 2.55 13.97 2.27
C GLN A 63 3.62 13.02 1.72
N ASP A 64 4.22 12.19 2.56
CA ASP A 64 5.21 11.20 2.15
C ASP A 64 4.54 10.13 1.28
N GLU A 65 3.37 9.58 1.67
CA GLU A 65 2.58 8.64 0.86
C GLU A 65 2.22 9.22 -0.52
N LEU A 66 1.78 10.48 -0.58
CA LEU A 66 1.52 11.15 -1.84
C LEU A 66 2.80 11.30 -2.69
N GLY A 67 3.93 11.55 -2.05
CA GLY A 67 5.25 11.59 -2.67
C GLY A 67 5.67 10.22 -3.24
N HIS A 68 5.40 9.14 -2.50
CA HIS A 68 5.67 7.77 -2.94
C HIS A 68 4.76 7.38 -4.13
N ALA A 69 3.45 7.65 -4.04
CA ALA A 69 2.53 7.44 -5.15
C ALA A 69 3.03 8.11 -6.43
N ARG A 70 3.45 9.38 -6.32
CA ARG A 70 4.04 10.13 -7.43
C ARG A 70 5.27 9.45 -8.02
N LEU A 71 6.20 8.93 -7.19
CA LEU A 71 7.39 8.23 -7.69
C LEU A 71 7.04 7.01 -8.54
N TRP A 72 6.00 6.27 -8.14
CA TRP A 72 5.54 5.09 -8.88
C TRP A 72 4.76 5.47 -10.13
N TYR A 73 3.87 6.47 -10.08
CA TYR A 73 3.15 6.97 -11.27
C TYR A 73 4.11 7.54 -12.31
N GLN A 74 5.19 8.23 -11.93
CA GLN A 74 6.24 8.68 -12.87
C GLN A 74 6.93 7.51 -13.61
N VAL A 75 7.00 6.34 -13.00
CA VAL A 75 7.46 5.15 -13.73
C VAL A 75 6.39 4.66 -14.71
N LEU A 76 5.11 4.68 -14.31
CA LEU A 76 3.98 4.31 -15.17
C LEU A 76 3.83 5.22 -16.39
N GLU A 77 4.19 6.51 -16.30
CA GLU A 77 4.22 7.41 -17.45
C GLU A 77 5.14 6.89 -18.58
N ARG A 78 6.21 6.17 -18.22
CA ARG A 78 7.13 5.57 -19.22
C ARG A 78 6.49 4.43 -20.00
N PHE A 79 5.36 3.89 -19.54
CA PHE A 79 4.54 2.92 -20.29
C PHE A 79 3.56 3.62 -21.26
N GLY A 80 3.67 4.94 -21.45
CA GLY A 80 2.88 5.72 -22.40
C GLY A 80 1.55 6.20 -21.83
N ARG A 81 1.44 6.28 -20.52
CA ARG A 81 0.31 6.86 -19.78
C ARG A 81 0.61 8.30 -19.42
N ASP A 82 -0.40 9.11 -19.18
CA ASP A 82 -0.24 10.43 -18.57
C ASP A 82 -0.97 10.49 -17.21
N GLU A 83 -0.73 11.55 -16.43
CA GLU A 83 -1.33 11.72 -15.11
C GLU A 83 -2.86 11.72 -15.15
N THR A 84 -3.43 12.24 -16.21
CA THR A 84 -4.88 12.26 -16.41
C THR A 84 -5.45 10.85 -16.52
N ASP A 85 -4.80 10.01 -17.33
CA ASP A 85 -5.20 8.60 -17.52
C ASP A 85 -4.94 7.75 -16.28
N LEU A 86 -3.89 8.08 -15.51
CA LEU A 86 -3.47 7.32 -14.33
C LEU A 86 -4.35 7.59 -13.10
N ILE A 87 -4.87 8.82 -12.96
CA ILE A 87 -5.53 9.27 -11.73
C ILE A 87 -6.89 9.89 -12.02
N TRP A 88 -6.95 11.00 -12.77
CA TRP A 88 -8.09 11.89 -12.80
C TRP A 88 -9.28 11.40 -13.64
N GLU A 89 -9.02 10.74 -14.75
CA GLU A 89 -10.03 10.20 -15.68
C GLU A 89 -10.09 8.67 -15.69
N ARG A 90 -9.32 8.02 -14.81
CA ARG A 90 -9.32 6.58 -14.63
C ARG A 90 -10.67 6.12 -14.03
N ASP A 91 -11.21 5.01 -14.51
CA ASP A 91 -12.40 4.42 -13.91
C ASP A 91 -12.06 3.96 -12.46
N PRO A 92 -12.91 4.28 -11.46
CA PRO A 92 -12.68 3.82 -10.10
C PRO A 92 -12.47 2.30 -9.97
N GLY A 93 -13.12 1.49 -10.80
CA GLY A 93 -12.95 0.04 -10.84
C GLY A 93 -11.64 -0.44 -11.43
N ASP A 94 -10.85 0.45 -12.06
CA ASP A 94 -9.53 0.13 -12.59
C ASP A 94 -8.41 0.30 -11.57
N PHE A 95 -8.67 0.93 -10.43
CA PHE A 95 -7.69 1.02 -9.33
C PHE A 95 -7.38 -0.35 -8.73
N ARG A 96 -6.17 -0.53 -8.24
CA ARG A 96 -5.64 -1.82 -7.74
C ARG A 96 -5.09 -1.71 -6.33
N HIS A 97 -5.56 -0.75 -5.54
CA HIS A 97 -5.21 -0.64 -4.12
C HIS A 97 -5.82 -1.78 -3.30
N SER A 98 -5.23 -2.04 -2.15
CA SER A 98 -5.75 -3.00 -1.18
C SER A 98 -7.02 -2.48 -0.51
N THR A 99 -7.87 -3.39 -0.08
CA THR A 99 -9.10 -3.01 0.64
C THR A 99 -8.81 -2.35 1.99
N LEU A 100 -7.62 -2.56 2.56
CA LEU A 100 -7.20 -1.93 3.80
C LEU A 100 -7.16 -0.40 3.68
N VAL A 101 -6.53 0.11 2.60
CA VAL A 101 -6.28 1.56 2.47
C VAL A 101 -7.55 2.36 2.16
N GLU A 102 -8.57 1.74 1.57
CA GLU A 102 -9.85 2.42 1.30
C GLU A 102 -10.79 2.49 2.51
N GLN A 103 -10.50 1.75 3.61
CA GLN A 103 -11.37 1.73 4.78
C GLN A 103 -11.49 3.12 5.42
N PRO A 104 -12.71 3.63 5.68
CA PRO A 104 -12.88 4.93 6.30
C PRO A 104 -12.51 4.88 7.78
N PHE A 105 -12.00 5.98 8.27
CA PHE A 105 -11.83 6.16 9.70
C PHE A 105 -13.10 6.68 10.42
N ALA A 106 -14.12 7.05 9.67
CA ALA A 106 -15.32 7.70 10.23
C ALA A 106 -16.07 6.86 11.27
N GLU A 107 -15.96 5.53 11.18
CA GLU A 107 -16.61 4.59 12.09
C GLU A 107 -15.67 4.09 13.20
N GLY A 108 -14.39 4.43 13.12
CA GLY A 108 -13.38 4.03 14.06
C GLY A 108 -12.96 5.12 15.03
N ASP A 109 -11.85 4.88 15.69
CA ASP A 109 -11.20 5.84 16.58
C ASP A 109 -9.68 5.90 16.34
N TRP A 110 -8.94 6.55 17.23
CA TRP A 110 -7.50 6.67 17.07
C TRP A 110 -6.76 5.32 17.08
N ALA A 111 -7.29 4.30 17.74
CA ALA A 111 -6.74 2.95 17.70
C ALA A 111 -6.85 2.34 16.30
N ASP A 112 -7.95 2.61 15.58
CA ASP A 112 -8.09 2.21 14.18
C ASP A 112 -7.05 2.84 13.27
N ALA A 113 -6.83 4.15 13.42
CA ALA A 113 -5.83 4.85 12.63
C ALA A 113 -4.43 4.25 12.84
N VAL A 114 -4.07 4.00 14.11
CA VAL A 114 -2.77 3.45 14.49
C VAL A 114 -2.59 2.01 14.02
N VAL A 115 -3.59 1.14 14.23
CA VAL A 115 -3.53 -0.27 13.80
C VAL A 115 -3.48 -0.36 12.28
N ARG A 116 -4.30 0.43 11.56
CA ARG A 116 -4.26 0.43 10.09
C ARG A 116 -2.90 0.87 9.56
N GLY A 117 -2.35 1.98 10.08
CA GLY A 117 -1.03 2.45 9.72
C GLY A 117 0.01 1.36 9.95
N TYR A 118 0.08 0.81 11.16
CA TYR A 118 1.05 -0.24 11.48
C TYR A 118 0.97 -1.46 10.55
N LEU A 119 -0.24 -1.98 10.30
CA LEU A 119 -0.42 -3.14 9.41
C LEU A 119 0.03 -2.82 7.98
N TYR A 120 -0.23 -1.60 7.51
CA TYR A 120 0.19 -1.12 6.20
C TYR A 120 1.71 -0.92 6.13
N ASP A 121 2.29 -0.16 7.07
CA ASP A 121 3.71 0.20 7.08
C ASP A 121 4.61 -1.05 7.18
N VAL A 122 4.22 -2.06 7.99
CA VAL A 122 4.94 -3.34 8.01
C VAL A 122 4.89 -4.05 6.67
N ALA A 123 3.72 -4.06 5.99
CA ALA A 123 3.59 -4.69 4.69
C ALA A 123 4.36 -3.94 3.61
N GLU A 124 4.32 -2.61 3.63
CA GLU A 124 5.08 -1.77 2.69
C GLU A 124 6.58 -1.99 2.86
N HIS A 125 7.07 -1.99 4.09
CA HIS A 125 8.47 -2.30 4.41
C HIS A 125 8.91 -3.65 3.84
N GLU A 126 8.13 -4.73 4.04
CA GLU A 126 8.44 -6.06 3.50
C GLU A 126 8.42 -6.07 1.94
N ARG A 127 7.43 -5.41 1.34
CA ARG A 127 7.30 -5.31 -0.13
C ARG A 127 8.46 -4.54 -0.75
N LEU A 128 8.84 -3.42 -0.16
CA LEU A 128 9.94 -2.57 -0.65
C LEU A 128 11.29 -3.26 -0.50
N HIS A 129 11.58 -3.91 0.63
CA HIS A 129 12.81 -4.69 0.78
C HIS A 129 12.94 -5.80 -0.26
N ALA A 130 11.84 -6.45 -0.63
CA ALA A 130 11.86 -7.45 -1.69
C ALA A 130 12.11 -6.87 -3.10
N LEU A 131 12.10 -5.55 -3.26
CA LEU A 131 12.35 -4.81 -4.50
C LEU A 131 13.73 -4.12 -4.56
N GLU A 132 14.53 -4.15 -3.47
CA GLU A 132 15.84 -3.50 -3.42
C GLU A 132 16.81 -4.00 -4.49
N ASP A 133 16.78 -5.30 -4.78
CA ASP A 133 17.60 -5.95 -5.79
C ASP A 133 16.85 -6.19 -7.12
N SER A 134 15.77 -5.44 -7.38
CA SER A 134 14.95 -5.56 -8.57
C SER A 134 15.79 -5.53 -9.85
N THR A 135 15.52 -6.43 -10.78
CA THR A 135 16.10 -6.43 -12.13
C THR A 135 15.63 -5.26 -12.98
N PHE A 136 14.53 -4.59 -12.59
CA PHE A 136 13.99 -3.41 -13.27
C PHE A 136 14.51 -2.13 -12.59
N ALA A 137 15.48 -1.47 -13.23
CA ALA A 137 16.17 -0.30 -12.68
C ALA A 137 15.23 0.82 -12.19
N PRO A 138 14.14 1.18 -12.89
CA PRO A 138 13.27 2.26 -12.45
C PRO A 138 12.60 2.03 -11.08
N ILE A 139 12.36 0.78 -10.68
CA ILE A 139 11.91 0.41 -9.35
C ILE A 139 13.09 0.47 -8.37
N ARG A 140 14.16 -0.29 -8.64
CA ARG A 140 15.32 -0.40 -7.77
C ARG A 140 15.91 0.95 -7.35
N ASP A 141 15.99 1.89 -8.29
CA ASP A 141 16.61 3.21 -8.06
C ASP A 141 15.75 4.14 -7.16
N ARG A 142 14.49 3.77 -6.88
CA ARG A 142 13.55 4.54 -6.06
C ARG A 142 13.31 3.95 -4.68
N VAL A 143 13.37 2.63 -4.56
CA VAL A 143 13.00 1.89 -3.34
C VAL A 143 13.73 2.41 -2.10
N GLY A 144 15.04 2.67 -2.21
CA GLY A 144 15.82 3.11 -1.05
C GLY A 144 15.33 4.45 -0.45
N LYS A 145 14.86 5.38 -1.31
CA LYS A 145 14.30 6.64 -0.82
C LYS A 145 12.99 6.42 -0.07
N VAL A 146 12.11 5.58 -0.61
CA VAL A 146 10.82 5.27 0.03
C VAL A 146 11.05 4.56 1.37
N LEU A 147 11.93 3.56 1.42
CA LEU A 147 12.28 2.84 2.66
C LEU A 147 12.81 3.74 3.77
N ASP A 148 13.59 4.78 3.43
CA ASP A 148 14.11 5.73 4.42
C ASP A 148 12.97 6.55 5.07
N GLU A 149 11.91 6.88 4.32
CA GLU A 149 10.73 7.62 4.79
C GLU A 149 9.77 6.67 5.55
N GLU A 150 9.54 5.44 5.06
CA GLU A 150 8.72 4.41 5.70
C GLU A 150 9.23 4.00 7.10
N ALA A 151 10.53 4.07 7.35
CA ALA A 151 11.08 3.80 8.67
C ALA A 151 10.52 4.75 9.75
N TYR A 152 10.23 6.00 9.40
CA TYR A 152 9.59 6.96 10.31
C TYR A 152 8.12 6.64 10.55
N HIS A 153 7.38 6.22 9.51
CA HIS A 153 5.97 5.85 9.62
C HIS A 153 5.82 4.68 10.61
N LEU A 154 6.65 3.67 10.47
CA LEU A 154 6.64 2.51 11.36
C LEU A 154 6.98 2.89 12.81
N GLU A 155 8.04 3.70 13.05
CA GLU A 155 8.39 4.19 14.39
C GLU A 155 7.24 4.99 15.03
N TYR A 156 6.57 5.80 14.23
CA TYR A 156 5.40 6.58 14.68
C TYR A 156 4.24 5.67 15.10
N ALA A 157 3.89 4.69 14.26
CA ALA A 157 2.84 3.73 14.56
C ALA A 157 3.16 2.89 15.81
N GLU A 158 4.38 2.36 15.93
CA GLU A 158 4.86 1.60 17.08
C GLU A 158 4.78 2.42 18.39
N SER A 159 5.22 3.67 18.35
CA SER A 159 5.14 4.58 19.51
C SER A 159 3.69 4.80 20.00
N TRP A 160 2.72 4.86 19.08
CA TRP A 160 1.31 4.97 19.43
C TRP A 160 0.73 3.66 19.94
N LEU A 161 1.11 2.52 19.35
CA LEU A 161 0.69 1.19 19.81
C LEU A 161 1.11 0.98 21.27
N GLU A 162 2.38 1.23 21.61
CA GLU A 162 2.88 1.14 22.97
C GLU A 162 2.08 2.03 23.94
N ARG A 163 1.85 3.28 23.54
CA ARG A 163 1.14 4.25 24.38
C ARG A 163 -0.30 3.87 24.63
N LEU A 164 -1.00 3.32 23.64
CA LEU A 164 -2.38 2.87 23.80
C LEU A 164 -2.46 1.55 24.59
N ALA A 165 -1.51 0.65 24.37
CA ALA A 165 -1.47 -0.64 25.06
C ALA A 165 -1.21 -0.53 26.56
N ASP A 166 -0.58 0.54 27.06
CA ASP A 166 -0.36 0.79 28.48
C ASP A 166 -1.66 0.96 29.29
N GLY A 167 -2.77 1.31 28.64
CA GLY A 167 -4.09 1.51 29.25
C GLY A 167 -5.07 0.39 28.95
N GLU A 168 -5.85 -0.06 29.95
CA GLU A 168 -6.84 -1.13 29.78
C GLU A 168 -7.85 -0.81 28.66
N ASP A 169 -8.40 0.41 28.63
CA ASP A 169 -9.32 0.89 27.58
C ASP A 169 -8.63 0.96 26.20
N GLY A 170 -7.40 1.48 26.16
CA GLY A 170 -6.63 1.55 24.93
C GLY A 170 -6.28 0.17 24.36
N HIS A 171 -5.93 -0.77 25.22
CA HIS A 171 -5.63 -2.15 24.84
C HIS A 171 -6.86 -2.86 24.25
N GLU A 172 -8.05 -2.71 24.85
CA GLU A 172 -9.29 -3.26 24.31
C GLU A 172 -9.61 -2.69 22.93
N ARG A 173 -9.48 -1.36 22.75
CA ARG A 173 -9.70 -0.68 21.47
C ARG A 173 -8.71 -1.10 20.39
N LEU A 174 -7.43 -1.31 20.74
CA LEU A 174 -6.44 -1.85 19.82
C LEU A 174 -6.80 -3.26 19.36
N GLN A 175 -7.24 -4.13 20.28
CA GLN A 175 -7.67 -5.49 19.91
C GLN A 175 -8.89 -5.48 18.98
N ASP A 176 -9.90 -4.65 19.29
CA ASP A 176 -11.10 -4.51 18.46
C ASP A 176 -10.75 -3.98 17.06
N ALA A 177 -9.82 -3.02 16.97
CA ALA A 177 -9.33 -2.50 15.70
C ALA A 177 -8.56 -3.57 14.92
N LEU A 178 -7.70 -4.33 15.58
CA LEU A 178 -6.94 -5.41 14.96
C LEU A 178 -7.86 -6.50 14.40
N ASP A 179 -8.80 -6.98 15.21
CA ASP A 179 -9.75 -8.03 14.79
C ASP A 179 -10.57 -7.60 13.56
N ARG A 180 -10.89 -6.32 13.45
CA ARG A 180 -11.65 -5.76 12.32
C ARG A 180 -10.78 -5.51 11.08
N LEU A 181 -9.57 -4.97 11.25
CA LEU A 181 -8.74 -4.50 10.14
C LEU A 181 -7.83 -5.59 9.55
N TYR A 182 -7.50 -6.61 10.33
CA TYR A 182 -6.61 -7.68 9.91
C TYR A 182 -7.04 -8.39 8.60
N PRO A 183 -8.33 -8.77 8.41
CA PRO A 183 -8.76 -9.38 7.16
C PRO A 183 -8.56 -8.46 5.95
N PHE A 184 -8.74 -7.15 6.11
CA PHE A 184 -8.47 -6.17 5.05
C PHE A 184 -6.98 -6.06 4.74
N ALA A 185 -6.10 -6.16 5.76
CA ALA A 185 -4.66 -6.14 5.56
C ALA A 185 -4.15 -7.33 4.73
N LEU A 186 -4.80 -8.49 4.82
CA LEU A 186 -4.46 -9.65 4.00
C LEU A 186 -4.62 -9.38 2.49
N THR A 187 -5.49 -8.44 2.09
CA THR A 187 -5.64 -8.05 0.68
C THR A 187 -4.41 -7.36 0.09
N LEU A 188 -3.48 -6.87 0.91
CA LEU A 188 -2.17 -6.36 0.47
C LEU A 188 -1.34 -7.40 -0.28
N PHE A 189 -1.57 -8.68 0.02
CA PHE A 189 -0.85 -9.84 -0.52
C PHE A 189 -1.64 -10.62 -1.56
N GLU A 190 -2.82 -10.14 -1.98
CA GLU A 190 -3.55 -10.77 -3.08
C GLU A 190 -2.94 -10.37 -4.44
N PRO A 191 -2.72 -11.32 -5.35
CA PRO A 191 -2.04 -11.06 -6.61
C PRO A 191 -2.88 -10.28 -7.63
N GLY A 192 -4.22 -10.35 -7.55
CA GLY A 192 -5.13 -9.91 -8.60
C GLY A 192 -5.06 -10.78 -9.86
N ASP A 193 -3.84 -11.13 -10.30
CA ASP A 193 -3.57 -12.02 -11.45
C ASP A 193 -2.35 -12.89 -11.16
N GLU A 194 -2.57 -14.19 -10.96
CA GLU A 194 -1.49 -15.15 -10.64
C GLU A 194 -0.44 -15.26 -11.74
N THR A 195 -0.85 -15.15 -13.01
CA THR A 195 0.09 -15.30 -14.13
C THR A 195 1.06 -14.12 -14.18
N MET A 196 0.54 -12.91 -14.03
CA MET A 196 1.37 -11.70 -13.97
C MET A 196 2.25 -11.69 -12.73
N GLU A 197 1.76 -12.17 -11.60
CA GLU A 197 2.53 -12.31 -10.36
C GLU A 197 3.69 -13.31 -10.52
N ALA A 198 3.45 -14.46 -11.15
CA ALA A 198 4.50 -15.43 -11.45
C ALA A 198 5.58 -14.83 -12.38
N HIS A 199 5.18 -14.04 -13.37
CA HIS A 199 6.10 -13.34 -14.28
C HIS A 199 7.01 -12.36 -13.53
N ILE A 200 6.48 -11.58 -12.59
CA ILE A 200 7.28 -10.66 -11.75
C ILE A 200 8.42 -11.41 -11.05
N VAL A 201 8.11 -12.59 -10.48
CA VAL A 201 9.10 -13.42 -9.78
C VAL A 201 10.09 -14.05 -10.75
N GLU A 202 9.61 -14.62 -11.88
CA GLU A 202 10.47 -15.24 -12.90
C GLU A 202 11.46 -14.26 -13.52
N MET A 203 11.06 -13.02 -13.73
CA MET A 203 11.92 -11.94 -14.24
C MET A 203 12.91 -11.43 -13.19
N GLY A 204 12.71 -11.77 -11.90
CA GLY A 204 13.50 -11.22 -10.80
C GLY A 204 13.22 -9.74 -10.53
N VAL A 205 12.09 -9.21 -10.99
CA VAL A 205 11.63 -7.86 -10.61
C VAL A 205 11.37 -7.79 -9.12
N ARG A 206 10.85 -8.88 -8.56
CA ARG A 206 10.81 -9.20 -7.15
C ARG A 206 11.19 -10.67 -6.94
N GLU A 207 12.14 -10.96 -6.06
CA GLU A 207 12.59 -12.34 -5.82
C GLU A 207 11.62 -13.14 -4.93
N THR A 208 10.92 -12.45 -4.03
CA THR A 208 10.06 -13.06 -3.01
C THR A 208 8.61 -13.13 -3.49
N SER A 209 7.95 -14.27 -3.36
CA SER A 209 6.53 -14.43 -3.67
C SER A 209 5.64 -13.65 -2.68
N LEU A 210 4.41 -13.31 -3.10
CA LEU A 210 3.44 -12.67 -2.20
C LEU A 210 3.11 -13.53 -0.98
N GLY A 211 3.05 -14.86 -1.15
CA GLY A 211 2.85 -15.79 -0.05
C GLY A 211 3.96 -15.73 1.00
N ALA A 212 5.22 -15.70 0.56
CA ALA A 212 6.36 -15.57 1.47
C ALA A 212 6.41 -14.19 2.15
N LEU A 213 6.05 -13.12 1.43
CA LEU A 213 5.92 -11.79 2.02
C LEU A 213 4.82 -11.72 3.08
N ARG A 214 3.68 -12.35 2.81
CA ARG A 214 2.56 -12.46 3.77
C ARG A 214 2.98 -13.19 5.05
N GLU A 215 3.71 -14.30 4.92
CA GLU A 215 4.21 -15.05 6.07
C GLU A 215 5.19 -14.21 6.88
N SER A 216 6.16 -13.55 6.25
CA SER A 216 7.11 -12.65 6.91
C SER A 216 6.41 -11.49 7.62
N TRP A 217 5.44 -10.87 6.94
CA TRP A 217 4.61 -9.81 7.51
C TRP A 217 3.83 -10.29 8.74
N HIS A 218 3.17 -11.45 8.61
CA HIS A 218 2.38 -12.01 9.72
C HIS A 218 3.25 -12.29 10.94
N ASP A 219 4.39 -12.95 10.74
CA ASP A 219 5.33 -13.28 11.82
C ASP A 219 5.80 -12.01 12.54
N ARG A 220 6.13 -10.96 11.80
CA ARG A 220 6.55 -9.67 12.37
C ARG A 220 5.42 -8.97 13.12
N VAL A 221 4.20 -8.98 12.57
CA VAL A 221 2.99 -8.42 13.22
C VAL A 221 2.65 -9.19 14.48
N ASP A 222 2.67 -10.54 14.44
CA ASP A 222 2.38 -11.38 15.62
C ASP A 222 3.42 -11.21 16.72
N ASP A 223 4.70 -11.21 16.38
CA ASP A 223 5.79 -11.00 17.34
C ASP A 223 5.66 -9.65 18.06
N TYR A 224 5.46 -8.56 17.31
CA TYR A 224 5.41 -7.23 17.91
C TYR A 224 4.11 -6.98 18.67
N LEU A 225 2.95 -7.20 18.06
CA LEU A 225 1.64 -7.00 18.73
C LEU A 225 1.44 -7.98 19.88
N GLY A 226 1.92 -9.21 19.74
CA GLY A 226 1.96 -10.20 20.82
C GLY A 226 2.79 -9.74 22.03
N SER A 227 3.90 -9.02 21.80
CA SER A 227 4.71 -8.42 22.87
C SER A 227 3.96 -7.35 23.67
N LEU A 228 2.97 -6.70 23.04
CA LEU A 228 2.05 -5.74 23.66
C LEU A 228 0.82 -6.42 24.30
N GLY A 229 0.72 -7.75 24.22
CA GLY A 229 -0.39 -8.53 24.77
C GLY A 229 -1.62 -8.64 23.87
N LEU A 230 -1.52 -8.15 22.63
CA LEU A 230 -2.58 -8.29 21.63
C LEU A 230 -2.54 -9.69 20.98
N ARG A 231 -3.65 -10.13 20.44
CA ARG A 231 -3.78 -11.44 19.79
C ARG A 231 -4.01 -11.22 18.31
N VAL A 232 -3.04 -11.60 17.49
CA VAL A 232 -3.15 -11.57 16.04
C VAL A 232 -3.94 -12.80 15.56
N PRO A 233 -4.90 -12.65 14.63
CA PRO A 233 -5.58 -13.80 14.03
C PRO A 233 -4.57 -14.70 13.31
N PRO A 234 -4.68 -16.05 13.44
CA PRO A 234 -3.77 -16.96 12.77
C PRO A 234 -3.97 -16.92 11.25
N LEU A 235 -2.89 -17.15 10.50
CA LEU A 235 -3.00 -17.39 9.06
C LEU A 235 -3.48 -18.81 8.79
N GLU A 236 -4.57 -18.94 8.04
CA GLU A 236 -5.03 -20.25 7.56
C GLU A 236 -4.33 -20.62 6.24
N PRO A 237 -3.94 -21.89 6.04
CA PRO A 237 -3.33 -22.33 4.79
C PRO A 237 -4.25 -22.10 3.58
N SER A 238 -3.74 -21.53 2.51
CA SER A 238 -4.50 -21.38 1.27
C SER A 238 -4.56 -22.71 0.51
N GLU A 239 -5.76 -23.07 0.03
CA GLU A 239 -5.96 -24.24 -0.83
C GLU A 239 -5.72 -23.93 -2.32
N ARG A 240 -5.64 -22.63 -2.70
CA ARG A 240 -5.50 -22.21 -4.10
C ARG A 240 -4.05 -22.26 -4.56
N SER A 241 -3.19 -21.50 -3.95
CA SER A 241 -1.75 -21.47 -4.22
C SER A 241 -1.03 -20.78 -3.06
N ASP A 242 0.30 -20.85 -3.04
CA ASP A 242 1.13 -20.13 -2.05
C ASP A 242 1.01 -18.61 -2.19
N SER A 243 0.50 -18.12 -3.33
CA SER A 243 0.33 -16.68 -3.58
C SER A 243 -0.98 -16.10 -3.06
N HIS A 244 -2.00 -16.95 -2.81
CA HIS A 244 -3.31 -16.47 -2.35
C HIS A 244 -3.50 -16.61 -0.84
N VAL A 245 -4.27 -15.69 -0.28
CA VAL A 245 -4.84 -15.83 1.07
C VAL A 245 -5.98 -16.86 1.04
N SER A 246 -6.23 -17.54 2.16
CA SER A 246 -7.40 -18.40 2.29
C SER A 246 -8.67 -17.56 2.08
N PRO A 247 -9.62 -17.99 1.22
CA PRO A 247 -10.85 -17.22 0.99
C PRO A 247 -11.70 -16.99 2.25
N THR A 248 -11.49 -17.80 3.30
CA THR A 248 -12.18 -17.62 4.58
C THR A 248 -11.64 -16.48 5.42
N ASP A 249 -10.43 -15.99 5.11
CA ASP A 249 -9.74 -14.94 5.84
C ASP A 249 -9.85 -13.59 5.12
N LEU A 250 -10.27 -13.61 3.85
CA LEU A 250 -10.46 -12.39 3.07
C LEU A 250 -11.83 -11.76 3.33
N PRO A 251 -11.93 -10.41 3.21
CA PRO A 251 -13.22 -9.72 3.19
C PRO A 251 -14.01 -10.05 1.91
N ASP A 252 -15.28 -9.67 1.88
CA ASP A 252 -16.17 -9.89 0.73
C ASP A 252 -15.68 -9.17 -0.54
N HIS A 253 -14.99 -8.04 -0.39
CA HIS A 253 -14.43 -7.23 -1.48
C HIS A 253 -12.91 -7.26 -1.45
N VAL A 254 -12.28 -7.47 -2.60
CA VAL A 254 -10.82 -7.49 -2.78
C VAL A 254 -10.42 -6.45 -3.81
N GLY A 255 -9.95 -5.29 -3.34
CA GLY A 255 -9.60 -4.15 -4.19
C GLY A 255 -8.54 -4.46 -5.25
N ARG A 256 -7.63 -5.43 -4.99
CA ARG A 256 -6.65 -5.91 -5.98
C ARG A 256 -7.28 -6.47 -7.25
N ASP A 257 -8.51 -6.96 -7.17
CA ASP A 257 -9.28 -7.45 -8.30
C ASP A 257 -10.13 -6.35 -8.98
N GLY A 258 -10.10 -5.13 -8.43
CA GLY A 258 -10.99 -4.02 -8.81
C GLY A 258 -12.38 -4.13 -8.20
N ASP A 259 -12.56 -5.06 -7.25
CA ASP A 259 -13.79 -5.20 -6.46
C ASP A 259 -13.65 -4.43 -5.16
N HIS A 260 -14.07 -3.16 -5.19
CA HIS A 260 -13.95 -2.21 -4.09
C HIS A 260 -15.20 -2.16 -3.22
N THR A 261 -15.02 -1.73 -1.95
CA THR A 261 -16.15 -1.49 -1.05
C THR A 261 -16.93 -0.24 -1.44
N ASP A 262 -18.12 -0.06 -0.85
CA ASP A 262 -18.93 1.15 -0.99
C ASP A 262 -18.22 2.43 -0.48
N HIS A 263 -17.07 2.30 0.16
CA HIS A 263 -16.29 3.42 0.68
C HIS A 263 -15.37 4.07 -0.37
N TRP A 264 -14.97 3.32 -1.41
CA TRP A 264 -14.08 3.82 -2.45
C TRP A 264 -14.72 4.87 -3.38
N PRO A 265 -15.91 4.65 -3.98
CA PRO A 265 -16.48 5.62 -4.92
C PRO A 265 -16.69 7.03 -4.32
N PRO A 266 -17.14 7.20 -3.06
CA PRO A 266 -17.23 8.53 -2.45
C PRO A 266 -15.86 9.20 -2.26
N LEU A 267 -14.83 8.44 -1.86
CA LEU A 267 -13.47 8.97 -1.69
C LEU A 267 -12.90 9.42 -3.04
N PHE A 268 -13.06 8.60 -4.07
CA PHE A 268 -12.63 8.94 -5.43
C PHE A 268 -13.32 10.20 -5.95
N ALA A 269 -14.63 10.33 -5.73
CA ALA A 269 -15.40 11.52 -6.12
C ALA A 269 -14.94 12.79 -5.36
N GLU A 270 -14.53 12.66 -4.09
CA GLU A 270 -13.96 13.77 -3.32
C GLU A 270 -12.58 14.17 -3.87
N MET A 271 -11.70 13.20 -4.11
CA MET A 271 -10.37 13.38 -4.66
C MET A 271 -10.41 14.07 -6.04
N THR A 272 -11.31 13.64 -6.93
CA THR A 272 -11.40 14.16 -8.30
C THR A 272 -12.33 15.36 -8.46
N GLY A 273 -13.12 15.71 -7.44
CA GLY A 273 -14.19 16.69 -7.51
C GLY A 273 -13.73 18.09 -7.97
N THR A 274 -12.58 18.57 -7.50
CA THR A 274 -12.03 19.85 -7.94
C THR A 274 -11.65 19.84 -9.42
N TYR A 275 -11.08 18.75 -9.90
CA TYR A 275 -10.73 18.55 -11.31
C TYR A 275 -11.98 18.58 -12.19
N GLU A 276 -13.06 17.92 -11.79
CA GLU A 276 -14.33 17.90 -12.49
C GLU A 276 -15.02 19.27 -12.49
N ASP A 277 -15.06 19.95 -11.34
CA ASP A 277 -15.65 21.29 -11.18
C ASP A 277 -14.94 22.35 -12.03
N LEU A 278 -13.64 22.21 -12.26
CA LEU A 278 -12.85 23.07 -13.15
C LEU A 278 -12.95 22.66 -14.63
N GLY A 279 -13.84 21.74 -14.98
CA GLY A 279 -14.11 21.32 -16.35
C GLY A 279 -12.99 20.49 -16.96
N ARG A 280 -12.20 19.82 -16.13
CA ARG A 280 -11.06 18.94 -16.49
C ARG A 280 -9.89 19.67 -17.15
N ASP A 281 -9.85 21.00 -17.03
CA ASP A 281 -8.81 21.83 -17.65
C ASP A 281 -7.64 22.15 -16.68
N HIS A 282 -7.84 21.97 -15.36
CA HIS A 282 -6.91 22.44 -14.31
C HIS A 282 -6.84 21.49 -13.12
N ALA A 283 -6.35 20.27 -13.32
CA ALA A 283 -6.01 19.39 -12.20
C ALA A 283 -4.85 19.99 -11.38
N THR A 284 -4.90 19.85 -10.07
CA THR A 284 -3.69 20.04 -9.25
C THR A 284 -2.76 18.89 -9.60
N ARG A 285 -1.62 19.19 -10.20
CA ARG A 285 -0.66 18.14 -10.57
C ARG A 285 0.01 17.61 -9.31
N ILE A 286 0.00 16.30 -9.16
CA ILE A 286 0.79 15.61 -8.16
C ILE A 286 2.18 15.21 -8.71
N MET A 287 2.35 15.24 -10.03
CA MET A 287 3.61 15.01 -10.72
C MET A 287 4.14 16.33 -11.30
N ASP A 288 5.42 16.65 -11.05
CA ASP A 288 6.05 17.83 -11.67
C ASP A 288 6.39 17.51 -13.12
N ASP A 289 6.21 18.50 -14.00
CA ASP A 289 6.89 18.50 -15.29
C ASP A 289 8.40 18.60 -15.01
N ASP A 290 9.21 17.72 -15.56
CA ASP A 290 10.64 17.60 -15.33
C ASP A 290 11.36 18.96 -15.30
N GLU A 291 12.15 19.20 -14.24
CA GLU A 291 13.33 20.08 -14.29
C GLU A 291 14.55 19.28 -14.77
#